data_6a1ac2f58f6ad7f8f12ff5ac928a389f
#
_entry.id   6a1ac2f58f6ad7f8f12ff5ac928a389f
#
_cell.length_a   1.000
_cell.length_b   1.000
_cell.length_c   1.000
_cell.angle_alpha   90.00
_cell.angle_beta   90.00
_cell.angle_gamma   90.00
#
_symmetry.space_group_name_H-M   'P 1'
#
loop_
_entity.id
_entity.type
_entity.pdbx_description
1 polymer ?
#
loop_
_entity_poly.entity_id
_entity_poly.type
_entity_poly.pdbx_seq_one_letter_code
_entity_poly.pdbx_strand_id
1 'polypeptide(L)'
;MKSIQTKFITLILGCVLLSSLVIGGAGIMNANQVVDKDSAYIMNLMCSEKANELNGLFSCIEQSVNTVAVYANRELRDVKRFKTDPGYVREYTGHIQDIAINAANNTQGALAVYVRYNPKFTSPTSGLFWSKTALDGQFQELPPTDFSRYSPDDVEHVGWYYLPVKSGQATWMAPYMNKNIQVEMISYVVPLYADNTTIGVVGMDIDFNLIKDSVDTIHVYDTGYAFLTDEQANIMYHREIPARTPMDSLESSLLPVADRLRSGGIGSQLFSYEWRGHRKQMALCSLKNGMRLAITAPSSEINAAKNTLILQSSIALIVISTLAVILTILMTRRLIKPLKELNEAARKIAEGDLSVSLSHQTKDEVGMLADSFQQTVSHLQKYINYINGLAYRDALTGVKNKTAYQETIANLEERTRTGRPEFAMIVFDINNLKIINDTLGHDFGDILIIDSCKLICKVFKRSPVYRIGGDEFVVILENDDFNKYEELLARFKTALDDYNRHAGPDSRISIARGIAIYEENVDLTVSDV
;
A
#
# COMPACT_ATOMS: atom_id res chain seq x y z
N MET A 1 17.54 59.31 -10.64
CA MET A 1 16.30 58.49 -10.74
C MET A 1 16.67 57.10 -11.27
N LYS A 2 16.19 56.01 -10.60
CA LYS A 2 16.39 54.64 -11.15
C LYS A 2 15.62 54.52 -12.46
N SER A 3 16.26 54.01 -13.50
CA SER A 3 15.67 53.82 -14.82
C SER A 3 14.33 53.05 -14.73
N ILE A 4 13.36 53.38 -15.55
CA ILE A 4 12.10 52.64 -15.70
C ILE A 4 12.39 51.17 -15.88
N GLN A 5 13.45 50.82 -16.60
CA GLN A 5 13.99 49.49 -16.78
C GLN A 5 14.26 48.78 -15.45
N THR A 6 15.00 49.45 -14.55
CA THR A 6 15.35 48.85 -13.24
C THR A 6 14.13 48.64 -12.36
N LYS A 7 13.17 49.58 -12.40
CA LYS A 7 11.91 49.46 -11.65
C LYS A 7 11.04 48.29 -12.17
N PHE A 8 10.92 48.17 -13.48
CA PHE A 8 10.17 47.08 -14.12
C PHE A 8 10.80 45.71 -13.85
N ILE A 9 12.13 45.58 -14.04
CA ILE A 9 12.86 44.36 -13.76
C ILE A 9 12.72 43.97 -12.28
N THR A 10 12.91 44.92 -11.34
CA THR A 10 12.80 44.63 -9.90
C THR A 10 11.38 44.21 -9.52
N LEU A 11 10.35 44.86 -10.09
CA LEU A 11 8.96 44.49 -9.83
C LEU A 11 8.62 43.11 -10.38
N ILE A 12 8.98 42.80 -11.62
CA ILE A 12 8.68 41.52 -12.25
C ILE A 12 9.47 40.39 -11.55
N LEU A 13 10.77 40.59 -11.28
CA LEU A 13 11.55 39.62 -10.54
C LEU A 13 11.02 39.39 -9.13
N GLY A 14 10.56 40.47 -8.44
CA GLY A 14 9.93 40.34 -7.14
C GLY A 14 8.63 39.50 -7.18
N CYS A 15 7.79 39.73 -8.18
CA CYS A 15 6.56 38.96 -8.37
C CYS A 15 6.84 37.47 -8.73
N VAL A 16 7.81 37.25 -9.63
CA VAL A 16 8.21 35.88 -10.02
C VAL A 16 8.79 35.11 -8.84
N LEU A 17 9.70 35.72 -8.08
CA LEU A 17 10.27 35.10 -6.89
C LEU A 17 9.21 34.82 -5.83
N LEU A 18 8.31 35.76 -5.57
CA LEU A 18 7.26 35.60 -4.58
C LEU A 18 6.30 34.46 -4.97
N SER A 19 5.83 34.46 -6.23
CA SER A 19 4.94 33.40 -6.72
C SER A 19 5.63 32.04 -6.74
N SER A 20 6.89 31.96 -7.14
CA SER A 20 7.69 30.75 -7.12
C SER A 20 7.86 30.21 -5.69
N LEU A 21 8.08 31.09 -4.72
CA LEU A 21 8.27 30.73 -3.32
C LEU A 21 6.96 30.22 -2.69
N VAL A 22 5.83 30.83 -3.04
CA VAL A 22 4.50 30.40 -2.57
C VAL A 22 4.11 29.05 -3.20
N ILE A 23 4.23 28.92 -4.51
CA ILE A 23 3.87 27.67 -5.22
C ILE A 23 4.80 26.53 -4.82
N GLY A 24 6.13 26.80 -4.76
CA GLY A 24 7.11 25.82 -4.34
C GLY A 24 6.91 25.38 -2.89
N GLY A 25 6.69 26.33 -1.99
CA GLY A 25 6.41 26.06 -0.59
C GLY A 25 5.14 25.23 -0.38
N ALA A 26 4.04 25.63 -1.06
CA ALA A 26 2.80 24.87 -1.04
C ALA A 26 2.96 23.46 -1.65
N GLY A 27 3.71 23.32 -2.73
CA GLY A 27 4.03 22.04 -3.36
C GLY A 27 4.81 21.10 -2.43
N ILE A 28 5.84 21.61 -1.78
CA ILE A 28 6.63 20.86 -0.79
C ILE A 28 5.77 20.46 0.42
N MET A 29 4.96 21.38 0.94
CA MET A 29 4.05 21.06 2.05
C MET A 29 3.05 19.96 1.67
N ASN A 30 2.47 20.05 0.49
CA ASN A 30 1.51 19.07 -0.01
C ASN A 30 2.19 17.69 -0.24
N ALA A 31 3.37 17.67 -0.86
CA ALA A 31 4.14 16.45 -1.06
C ALA A 31 4.51 15.77 0.29
N ASN A 32 4.89 16.57 1.30
CA ASN A 32 5.15 16.06 2.64
C ASN A 32 3.91 15.41 3.25
N GLN A 33 2.77 16.07 3.20
CA GLN A 33 1.52 15.54 3.77
C GLN A 33 1.03 14.28 3.05
N VAL A 34 1.13 14.24 1.72
CA VAL A 34 0.70 13.09 0.91
C VAL A 34 1.57 11.88 1.21
N VAL A 35 2.89 12.02 1.13
CA VAL A 35 3.81 10.89 1.36
C VAL A 35 3.74 10.36 2.79
N ASP A 36 3.68 11.24 3.81
CA ASP A 36 3.57 10.82 5.20
C ASP A 36 2.24 10.08 5.46
N LYS A 37 1.13 10.52 4.84
CA LYS A 37 -0.17 9.84 4.93
C LYS A 37 -0.19 8.51 4.18
N ASP A 38 0.33 8.49 2.96
CA ASP A 38 0.33 7.29 2.12
C ASP A 38 1.22 6.20 2.72
N SER A 39 2.40 6.58 3.23
CA SER A 39 3.30 5.64 3.90
C SER A 39 2.69 5.08 5.18
N ALA A 40 2.06 5.92 5.98
CA ALA A 40 1.33 5.48 7.17
C ALA A 40 0.16 4.56 6.79
N TYR A 41 -0.60 4.92 5.75
CA TYR A 41 -1.71 4.11 5.26
C TYR A 41 -1.23 2.75 4.77
N ILE A 42 -0.20 2.70 3.93
CA ILE A 42 0.35 1.45 3.37
C ILE A 42 0.86 0.54 4.50
N MET A 43 1.71 1.05 5.39
CA MET A 43 2.29 0.23 6.47
C MET A 43 1.22 -0.25 7.45
N ASN A 44 0.25 0.59 7.81
CA ASN A 44 -0.85 0.19 8.70
C ASN A 44 -1.79 -0.80 8.01
N LEU A 45 -2.07 -0.62 6.72
CA LEU A 45 -2.90 -1.54 5.94
C LEU A 45 -2.24 -2.92 5.85
N MET A 46 -0.95 -2.98 5.52
CA MET A 46 -0.19 -4.22 5.48
C MET A 46 -0.14 -4.90 6.86
N CYS A 47 0.09 -4.11 7.92
CA CYS A 47 0.09 -4.62 9.28
C CYS A 47 -1.29 -5.21 9.65
N SER A 48 -2.36 -4.49 9.33
CA SER A 48 -3.73 -4.94 9.60
C SER A 48 -4.12 -6.17 8.77
N GLU A 49 -3.77 -6.20 7.49
CA GLU A 49 -4.04 -7.33 6.61
C GLU A 49 -3.35 -8.59 7.13
N LYS A 50 -2.05 -8.50 7.44
CA LYS A 50 -1.28 -9.63 7.96
C LYS A 50 -1.69 -10.03 9.37
N ALA A 51 -2.02 -9.06 10.23
CA ALA A 51 -2.61 -9.36 11.53
C ALA A 51 -3.95 -10.08 11.40
N ASN A 52 -4.79 -9.72 10.43
CA ASN A 52 -6.06 -10.40 10.17
C ASN A 52 -5.86 -11.82 9.63
N GLU A 53 -4.88 -12.04 8.76
CA GLU A 53 -4.49 -13.36 8.27
C GLU A 53 -4.08 -14.28 9.45
N LEU A 54 -3.16 -13.81 10.29
CA LEU A 54 -2.72 -14.54 11.48
C LEU A 54 -3.87 -14.75 12.49
N ASN A 55 -4.69 -13.73 12.71
CA ASN A 55 -5.87 -13.83 13.58
C ASN A 55 -6.92 -14.80 13.03
N GLY A 56 -7.02 -14.94 11.71
CA GLY A 56 -7.83 -15.96 11.05
C GLY A 56 -7.37 -17.36 11.42
N LEU A 57 -6.05 -17.61 11.30
CA LEU A 57 -5.43 -18.88 11.72
C LEU A 57 -5.70 -19.16 13.21
N PHE A 58 -5.43 -18.20 14.10
CA PHE A 58 -5.67 -18.34 15.53
C PHE A 58 -7.15 -18.62 15.83
N SER A 59 -8.05 -17.93 15.13
CA SER A 59 -9.50 -18.13 15.33
C SER A 59 -9.96 -19.53 14.92
N CYS A 60 -9.41 -20.10 13.85
CA CYS A 60 -9.71 -21.48 13.43
C CYS A 60 -9.29 -22.48 14.52
N ILE A 61 -8.16 -22.25 15.14
CA ILE A 61 -7.63 -23.10 16.19
C ILE A 61 -8.46 -22.96 17.47
N GLU A 62 -8.73 -21.72 17.90
CA GLU A 62 -9.61 -21.46 19.02
C GLU A 62 -10.95 -22.16 18.85
N GLN A 63 -11.55 -22.05 17.67
CA GLN A 63 -12.83 -22.68 17.35
C GLN A 63 -12.74 -24.20 17.42
N SER A 64 -11.69 -24.80 16.89
CA SER A 64 -11.47 -26.25 16.89
C SER A 64 -11.30 -26.79 18.31
N VAL A 65 -10.41 -26.17 19.10
CA VAL A 65 -10.16 -26.57 20.49
C VAL A 65 -11.41 -26.38 21.36
N ASN A 66 -12.10 -25.24 21.21
CA ASN A 66 -13.34 -24.98 21.94
C ASN A 66 -14.43 -26.00 21.59
N THR A 67 -14.53 -26.40 20.33
CA THR A 67 -15.49 -27.45 19.90
C THR A 67 -15.19 -28.76 20.58
N VAL A 68 -13.92 -29.18 20.61
CA VAL A 68 -13.52 -30.39 21.33
C VAL A 68 -13.77 -30.27 22.83
N ALA A 69 -13.47 -29.10 23.44
CA ALA A 69 -13.67 -28.88 24.86
C ALA A 69 -15.16 -28.91 25.24
N VAL A 70 -16.02 -28.28 24.45
CA VAL A 70 -17.48 -28.32 24.65
C VAL A 70 -18.01 -29.75 24.53
N TYR A 71 -17.55 -30.49 23.53
CA TYR A 71 -17.92 -31.90 23.37
C TYR A 71 -17.43 -32.75 24.54
N ALA A 72 -16.19 -32.58 24.96
CA ALA A 72 -15.61 -33.29 26.08
C ALA A 72 -16.42 -33.02 27.40
N ASN A 73 -16.74 -31.76 27.68
CA ASN A 73 -17.55 -31.42 28.85
C ASN A 73 -18.96 -32.04 28.77
N ARG A 74 -19.57 -32.10 27.60
CA ARG A 74 -20.92 -32.69 27.41
C ARG A 74 -20.91 -34.20 27.56
N GLU A 75 -19.85 -34.86 27.10
CA GLU A 75 -19.73 -36.33 27.15
C GLU A 75 -19.39 -36.86 28.56
N LEU A 76 -18.85 -36.00 29.43
CA LEU A 76 -18.55 -36.37 30.82
C LEU A 76 -19.84 -36.45 31.65
N ARG A 77 -20.42 -37.65 31.74
CA ARG A 77 -21.72 -37.87 32.38
C ARG A 77 -21.61 -38.14 33.87
N ASP A 78 -20.50 -38.71 34.35
CA ASP A 78 -20.29 -39.09 35.74
C ASP A 78 -18.91 -38.67 36.24
N VAL A 79 -18.84 -37.51 36.85
CA VAL A 79 -17.63 -36.92 37.43
C VAL A 79 -17.06 -37.76 38.59
N LYS A 80 -17.92 -38.45 39.33
CA LYS A 80 -17.47 -39.30 40.45
C LYS A 80 -16.74 -40.53 39.92
N ARG A 81 -17.32 -41.23 38.93
CA ARG A 81 -16.65 -42.35 38.27
C ARG A 81 -15.38 -41.91 37.58
N PHE A 82 -15.37 -40.77 36.93
CA PHE A 82 -14.17 -40.22 36.29
C PHE A 82 -13.01 -40.05 37.28
N LYS A 83 -13.27 -39.70 38.51
CA LYS A 83 -12.25 -39.54 39.56
C LYS A 83 -11.79 -40.85 40.22
N THR A 84 -12.56 -41.93 40.10
CA THR A 84 -12.32 -43.17 40.86
C THR A 84 -12.16 -44.42 39.97
N ASP A 85 -12.61 -44.39 38.72
CA ASP A 85 -12.66 -45.54 37.83
C ASP A 85 -11.80 -45.30 36.59
N PRO A 86 -10.57 -45.91 36.52
CA PRO A 86 -9.71 -45.80 35.35
C PRO A 86 -10.32 -46.40 34.08
N GLY A 87 -11.25 -47.34 34.20
CA GLY A 87 -12.00 -47.91 33.08
C GLY A 87 -12.90 -46.88 32.43
N TYR A 88 -13.63 -46.14 33.24
CA TYR A 88 -14.46 -45.02 32.76
C TYR A 88 -13.63 -43.90 32.10
N VAL A 89 -12.47 -43.60 32.64
CA VAL A 89 -11.56 -42.63 32.04
C VAL A 89 -11.13 -43.05 30.63
N ARG A 90 -10.83 -44.34 30.42
CA ARG A 90 -10.47 -44.88 29.09
C ARG A 90 -11.65 -44.83 28.10
N GLU A 91 -12.85 -45.23 28.54
CA GLU A 91 -14.08 -45.20 27.77
C GLU A 91 -14.38 -43.75 27.31
N TYR A 92 -14.35 -42.82 28.25
CA TYR A 92 -14.53 -41.39 28.00
C TYR A 92 -13.49 -40.84 27.03
N THR A 93 -12.21 -41.22 27.16
CA THR A 93 -11.14 -40.81 26.23
C THR A 93 -11.43 -41.33 24.83
N GLY A 94 -11.89 -42.56 24.67
CA GLY A 94 -12.26 -43.12 23.36
C GLY A 94 -13.39 -42.32 22.67
N HIS A 95 -14.39 -41.85 23.43
CA HIS A 95 -15.47 -41.05 22.87
C HIS A 95 -15.01 -39.67 22.37
N ILE A 96 -13.95 -39.12 22.96
CA ILE A 96 -13.42 -37.79 22.57
C ILE A 96 -12.41 -37.91 21.43
N GLN A 97 -11.71 -39.02 21.33
CA GLN A 97 -10.58 -39.21 20.43
C GLN A 97 -10.92 -38.86 18.98
N ASP A 98 -11.98 -39.42 18.44
CA ASP A 98 -12.33 -39.23 17.03
C ASP A 98 -12.65 -37.77 16.71
N ILE A 99 -13.36 -37.07 17.60
CA ILE A 99 -13.66 -35.67 17.38
C ILE A 99 -12.42 -34.78 17.52
N ALA A 100 -11.52 -35.10 18.44
CA ALA A 100 -10.28 -34.37 18.62
C ALA A 100 -9.36 -34.51 17.38
N ILE A 101 -9.21 -35.73 16.86
CA ILE A 101 -8.41 -35.99 15.67
C ILE A 101 -9.04 -35.32 14.43
N ASN A 102 -10.37 -35.45 14.26
CA ASN A 102 -11.07 -34.82 13.15
C ASN A 102 -10.99 -33.30 13.21
N ALA A 103 -11.14 -32.70 14.38
CA ALA A 103 -10.94 -31.26 14.57
C ALA A 103 -9.53 -30.84 14.18
N ALA A 104 -8.50 -31.58 14.61
CA ALA A 104 -7.11 -31.28 14.27
C ALA A 104 -6.83 -31.48 12.78
N ASN A 105 -7.35 -32.54 12.15
CA ASN A 105 -7.20 -32.77 10.70
C ASN A 105 -7.80 -31.64 9.85
N ASN A 106 -8.89 -31.05 10.31
CA ASN A 106 -9.59 -29.96 9.62
C ASN A 106 -9.09 -28.57 10.02
N THR A 107 -8.08 -28.48 10.89
CA THR A 107 -7.49 -27.21 11.32
C THR A 107 -6.17 -26.98 10.61
N GLN A 108 -6.12 -25.90 9.83
CA GLN A 108 -4.89 -25.52 9.14
C GLN A 108 -3.77 -25.23 10.14
N GLY A 109 -2.60 -25.81 9.91
CA GLY A 109 -1.43 -25.60 10.75
C GLY A 109 -1.40 -26.43 12.04
N ALA A 110 -2.42 -27.21 12.32
CA ALA A 110 -2.42 -28.10 13.49
C ALA A 110 -1.31 -29.15 13.37
N LEU A 111 -0.45 -29.18 14.38
CA LEU A 111 0.67 -30.11 14.52
C LEU A 111 0.38 -31.20 15.54
N ALA A 112 -0.26 -30.84 16.66
CA ALA A 112 -0.68 -31.80 17.67
C ALA A 112 -2.03 -31.41 18.28
N VAL A 113 -2.74 -32.41 18.77
CA VAL A 113 -3.95 -32.27 19.56
C VAL A 113 -3.87 -33.20 20.77
N TYR A 114 -4.31 -32.70 21.90
CA TYR A 114 -4.30 -33.45 23.13
C TYR A 114 -5.48 -33.13 24.04
N VAL A 115 -5.86 -34.14 24.83
CA VAL A 115 -6.73 -33.99 25.99
C VAL A 115 -6.00 -34.62 27.16
N ARG A 116 -5.74 -33.82 28.19
CA ARG A 116 -4.96 -34.27 29.35
C ARG A 116 -5.75 -34.05 30.61
N TYR A 117 -5.83 -35.09 31.43
CA TYR A 117 -6.66 -35.08 32.65
C TYR A 117 -5.86 -34.68 33.88
N ASN A 118 -6.60 -34.34 34.92
CA ASN A 118 -6.02 -33.88 36.17
C ASN A 118 -5.29 -34.99 36.92
N PRO A 119 -3.95 -34.93 37.06
CA PRO A 119 -3.15 -36.00 37.67
C PRO A 119 -3.43 -36.18 39.16
N LYS A 120 -4.21 -35.32 39.81
CA LYS A 120 -4.59 -35.51 41.22
C LYS A 120 -5.53 -36.68 41.45
N PHE A 121 -6.25 -37.11 40.42
CA PHE A 121 -7.23 -38.22 40.54
C PHE A 121 -7.24 -39.17 39.33
N THR A 122 -6.40 -38.90 38.30
CA THR A 122 -6.20 -39.82 37.18
C THR A 122 -4.73 -40.21 37.10
N SER A 123 -4.39 -41.23 36.29
CA SER A 123 -2.99 -41.55 36.04
C SER A 123 -2.24 -40.34 35.45
N PRO A 124 -0.96 -40.13 35.82
CA PRO A 124 -0.15 -39.02 35.28
C PRO A 124 -0.05 -38.97 33.77
N THR A 125 -0.31 -40.10 33.09
CA THR A 125 -0.29 -40.24 31.62
C THR A 125 -1.69 -40.28 31.02
N SER A 126 -2.75 -40.10 31.81
CA SER A 126 -4.15 -40.18 31.33
C SER A 126 -4.51 -39.09 30.33
N GLY A 127 -5.22 -39.48 29.29
CA GLY A 127 -5.66 -38.63 28.19
C GLY A 127 -5.18 -39.15 26.85
N LEU A 128 -5.24 -38.29 25.84
CA LEU A 128 -4.74 -38.58 24.49
C LEU A 128 -3.72 -37.51 24.06
N PHE A 129 -2.79 -37.93 23.21
CA PHE A 129 -1.86 -37.03 22.53
C PHE A 129 -1.61 -37.58 21.13
N TRP A 130 -2.04 -36.82 20.13
CA TRP A 130 -1.86 -37.11 18.71
C TRP A 130 -1.04 -36.00 18.06
N SER A 131 -0.02 -36.35 17.33
CA SER A 131 0.88 -35.40 16.68
C SER A 131 1.28 -35.85 15.30
N LYS A 132 1.60 -34.90 14.45
CA LYS A 132 2.27 -35.10 13.17
C LYS A 132 3.78 -34.95 13.37
N THR A 133 4.56 -35.71 12.64
CA THR A 133 6.03 -35.56 12.58
C THR A 133 6.46 -34.45 11.61
N ALA A 134 5.56 -34.09 10.66
CA ALA A 134 5.70 -32.99 9.72
C ALA A 134 4.29 -32.47 9.41
N LEU A 135 4.16 -31.22 8.94
CA LEU A 135 2.86 -30.57 8.67
C LEU A 135 1.99 -31.31 7.64
N ASP A 136 2.61 -31.96 6.68
CA ASP A 136 1.96 -32.77 5.63
C ASP A 136 1.73 -34.23 6.06
N GLY A 137 2.23 -34.60 7.25
CA GLY A 137 2.08 -35.94 7.83
C GLY A 137 0.67 -36.22 8.34
N GLN A 138 0.42 -37.52 8.60
CA GLN A 138 -0.81 -37.91 9.30
C GLN A 138 -0.60 -37.85 10.82
N PHE A 139 -1.69 -37.60 11.56
CA PHE A 139 -1.68 -37.69 13.01
C PHE A 139 -1.42 -39.13 13.47
N GLN A 140 -0.48 -39.28 14.39
CA GLN A 140 -0.13 -40.52 15.02
C GLN A 140 -0.27 -40.38 16.54
N GLU A 141 -0.70 -41.43 17.19
CA GLU A 141 -0.76 -41.46 18.65
C GLU A 141 0.65 -41.49 19.22
N LEU A 142 0.94 -40.60 20.13
CA LEU A 142 2.21 -40.54 20.86
C LEU A 142 1.94 -40.68 22.35
N PRO A 143 2.89 -41.22 23.12
CA PRO A 143 2.77 -41.29 24.57
C PRO A 143 2.58 -39.89 25.16
N PRO A 144 1.51 -39.68 25.96
CA PRO A 144 1.33 -38.41 26.63
C PRO A 144 2.42 -38.13 27.66
N THR A 145 2.73 -36.86 27.89
CA THR A 145 3.69 -36.40 28.90
C THR A 145 3.33 -36.99 30.27
N ASP A 146 4.31 -37.61 30.93
CA ASP A 146 4.11 -38.14 32.28
C ASP A 146 4.32 -37.05 33.33
N PHE A 147 3.21 -36.57 33.91
CA PHE A 147 3.20 -35.49 34.91
C PHE A 147 3.96 -35.86 36.21
N SER A 148 4.18 -37.14 36.49
CA SER A 148 4.94 -37.56 37.69
C SER A 148 6.42 -37.17 37.64
N ARG A 149 6.94 -36.87 36.44
CA ARG A 149 8.34 -36.53 36.21
C ARG A 149 8.64 -35.04 36.43
N TYR A 150 7.64 -34.20 36.57
CA TYR A 150 7.80 -32.75 36.60
C TYR A 150 7.03 -32.11 37.77
N SER A 151 7.63 -31.04 38.33
CA SER A 151 6.90 -30.19 39.29
C SER A 151 5.80 -29.43 38.59
N PRO A 152 4.64 -29.15 39.22
CA PRO A 152 3.62 -28.25 38.69
C PRO A 152 4.13 -26.85 38.35
N ASP A 153 5.23 -26.40 38.96
CA ASP A 153 5.86 -25.10 38.70
C ASP A 153 6.89 -25.14 37.57
N ASP A 154 7.13 -26.29 36.97
CA ASP A 154 7.99 -26.46 35.80
C ASP A 154 7.28 -25.96 34.53
N VAL A 155 7.36 -24.63 34.29
CA VAL A 155 6.69 -23.98 33.17
C VAL A 155 7.20 -24.48 31.82
N GLU A 156 8.47 -24.91 31.74
CA GLU A 156 9.08 -25.37 30.50
C GLU A 156 8.46 -26.69 29.99
N HIS A 157 8.19 -27.63 30.89
CA HIS A 157 7.73 -28.97 30.52
C HIS A 157 6.22 -29.16 30.65
N VAL A 158 5.59 -28.53 31.65
CA VAL A 158 4.17 -28.74 31.96
C VAL A 158 3.38 -27.44 32.13
N GLY A 159 3.97 -26.28 31.82
CA GLY A 159 3.29 -24.99 31.90
C GLY A 159 2.06 -24.91 31.02
N TRP A 160 2.07 -25.56 29.85
CA TRP A 160 0.91 -25.65 28.95
C TRP A 160 -0.33 -26.29 29.60
N TYR A 161 -0.16 -27.10 30.65
CA TYR A 161 -1.25 -27.65 31.45
C TYR A 161 -1.59 -26.78 32.66
N TYR A 162 -0.59 -26.43 33.47
CA TYR A 162 -0.85 -25.81 34.78
C TYR A 162 -1.19 -24.31 34.68
N LEU A 163 -0.72 -23.57 33.68
CA LEU A 163 -1.05 -22.14 33.53
C LEU A 163 -2.52 -21.91 33.20
N PRO A 164 -3.13 -22.58 32.19
CA PRO A 164 -4.58 -22.47 31.94
C PRO A 164 -5.43 -22.97 33.12
N VAL A 165 -5.01 -24.03 33.77
CA VAL A 165 -5.69 -24.56 34.95
C VAL A 165 -5.66 -23.55 36.11
N LYS A 166 -4.54 -22.88 36.32
CA LYS A 166 -4.37 -21.87 37.39
C LYS A 166 -5.15 -20.58 37.09
N SER A 167 -5.15 -20.12 35.84
CA SER A 167 -5.87 -18.93 35.39
C SER A 167 -7.39 -19.16 35.35
N GLY A 168 -7.80 -20.37 35.13
CA GLY A 168 -9.21 -20.72 34.94
C GLY A 168 -9.74 -20.33 33.54
N GLN A 169 -8.90 -19.91 32.64
CA GLN A 169 -9.27 -19.40 31.33
C GLN A 169 -8.51 -20.08 30.21
N ALA A 170 -9.14 -20.13 29.04
CA ALA A 170 -8.48 -20.52 27.83
C ALA A 170 -7.26 -19.61 27.57
N THR A 171 -6.13 -20.19 27.24
CA THR A 171 -4.85 -19.47 27.21
C THR A 171 -4.04 -19.82 25.97
N TRP A 172 -3.52 -18.82 25.30
CA TRP A 172 -2.44 -18.99 24.35
C TRP A 172 -1.10 -19.06 25.08
N MET A 173 -0.37 -20.12 24.82
CA MET A 173 0.98 -20.28 25.37
C MET A 173 1.98 -19.47 24.54
N ALA A 174 3.00 -18.91 25.17
CA ALA A 174 4.11 -18.33 24.43
C ALA A 174 4.85 -19.42 23.61
N PRO A 175 5.49 -19.09 22.48
CA PRO A 175 6.24 -20.07 21.70
C PRO A 175 7.27 -20.82 22.54
N TYR A 176 7.33 -22.13 22.40
CA TYR A 176 8.25 -22.99 23.12
C TYR A 176 8.71 -24.17 22.25
N MET A 177 9.91 -24.67 22.54
CA MET A 177 10.46 -25.86 21.88
C MET A 177 9.89 -27.12 22.53
N ASN A 178 9.14 -27.90 21.77
CA ASN A 178 8.74 -29.24 22.23
C ASN A 178 9.89 -30.20 22.00
N LYS A 179 10.53 -30.64 23.11
CA LYS A 179 11.70 -31.52 23.06
C LYS A 179 11.39 -32.93 22.54
N ASN A 180 10.13 -33.37 22.60
CA ASN A 180 9.73 -34.70 22.16
C ASN A 180 9.70 -34.84 20.64
N ILE A 181 9.27 -33.77 19.94
CA ILE A 181 9.13 -33.74 18.47
C ILE A 181 10.12 -32.78 17.82
N GLN A 182 10.94 -32.08 18.61
CA GLN A 182 11.97 -31.13 18.14
C GLN A 182 11.42 -30.01 17.25
N VAL A 183 10.19 -29.55 17.53
CA VAL A 183 9.52 -28.45 16.80
C VAL A 183 9.21 -27.33 17.76
N GLU A 184 9.48 -26.10 17.33
CA GLU A 184 9.02 -24.90 18.03
C GLU A 184 7.54 -24.68 17.74
N MET A 185 6.73 -24.59 18.78
CA MET A 185 5.27 -24.54 18.67
C MET A 185 4.65 -23.48 19.56
N ILE A 186 3.43 -23.13 19.21
CA ILE A 186 2.54 -22.30 20.02
C ILE A 186 1.26 -23.10 20.27
N SER A 187 0.73 -23.03 21.47
CA SER A 187 -0.43 -23.83 21.86
C SER A 187 -1.60 -22.98 22.31
N TYR A 188 -2.81 -23.36 21.93
CA TYR A 188 -4.02 -22.86 22.54
C TYR A 188 -4.64 -23.94 23.42
N VAL A 189 -4.88 -23.62 24.68
CA VAL A 189 -5.29 -24.60 25.68
C VAL A 189 -6.51 -24.11 26.44
N VAL A 190 -7.51 -24.96 26.53
CA VAL A 190 -8.78 -24.72 27.21
C VAL A 190 -8.91 -25.66 28.40
N PRO A 191 -9.07 -25.14 29.62
CA PRO A 191 -9.32 -25.99 30.79
C PRO A 191 -10.74 -26.56 30.77
N LEU A 192 -10.84 -27.83 31.13
CA LEU A 192 -12.10 -28.55 31.26
C LEU A 192 -12.59 -28.53 32.72
N TYR A 193 -13.85 -28.17 32.92
CA TYR A 193 -14.46 -28.11 34.22
C TYR A 193 -15.72 -28.97 34.31
N ALA A 194 -15.86 -29.68 35.40
CA ALA A 194 -17.13 -30.28 35.78
C ALA A 194 -17.29 -30.19 37.31
N ASP A 195 -18.49 -29.86 37.78
CA ASP A 195 -18.83 -29.69 39.20
C ASP A 195 -17.82 -28.80 39.97
N ASN A 196 -17.48 -27.64 39.40
CA ASN A 196 -16.48 -26.70 39.93
C ASN A 196 -15.07 -27.30 40.12
N THR A 197 -14.78 -28.43 39.48
CA THR A 197 -13.47 -29.10 39.56
C THR A 197 -12.83 -29.08 38.18
N THR A 198 -11.55 -28.74 38.11
CA THR A 198 -10.77 -28.91 36.87
C THR A 198 -10.57 -30.38 36.58
N ILE A 199 -11.14 -30.85 35.48
CA ILE A 199 -11.04 -32.24 35.00
C ILE A 199 -9.76 -32.46 34.22
N GLY A 200 -9.34 -31.44 33.49
CA GLY A 200 -8.18 -31.52 32.61
C GLY A 200 -8.10 -30.32 31.70
N VAL A 201 -7.44 -30.49 30.58
CA VAL A 201 -7.32 -29.49 29.51
C VAL A 201 -7.49 -30.16 28.14
N VAL A 202 -7.99 -29.37 27.18
CA VAL A 202 -7.87 -29.66 25.73
C VAL A 202 -6.95 -28.64 25.13
N GLY A 203 -6.00 -29.08 24.31
CA GLY A 203 -5.10 -28.17 23.62
C GLY A 203 -4.79 -28.63 22.20
N MET A 204 -4.37 -27.67 21.40
CA MET A 204 -3.85 -27.90 20.05
C MET A 204 -2.59 -27.06 19.86
N ASP A 205 -1.60 -27.70 19.30
CA ASP A 205 -0.30 -27.11 19.01
C ASP A 205 -0.18 -26.81 17.51
N ILE A 206 0.45 -25.69 17.22
CA ILE A 206 0.75 -25.25 15.86
C ILE A 206 2.25 -25.10 15.72
N ASP A 207 2.76 -25.45 14.56
CA ASP A 207 4.15 -25.16 14.20
C ASP A 207 4.35 -23.64 14.13
N PHE A 208 5.22 -23.12 15.00
CA PHE A 208 5.52 -21.70 15.05
C PHE A 208 6.28 -21.23 13.80
N ASN A 209 6.93 -22.14 13.06
CA ASN A 209 7.59 -21.80 11.81
C ASN A 209 6.60 -21.29 10.75
N LEU A 210 5.35 -21.77 10.73
CA LEU A 210 4.31 -21.22 9.85
C LEU A 210 4.07 -19.73 10.10
N ILE A 211 4.08 -19.33 11.37
CA ILE A 211 3.90 -17.93 11.76
C ILE A 211 5.13 -17.13 11.38
N LYS A 212 6.34 -17.68 11.63
CA LYS A 212 7.61 -17.06 11.23
C LYS A 212 7.67 -16.85 9.72
N ASP A 213 7.36 -17.89 8.95
CA ASP A 213 7.36 -17.83 7.48
C ASP A 213 6.37 -16.78 6.97
N SER A 214 5.16 -16.72 7.55
CA SER A 214 4.19 -15.67 7.21
C SER A 214 4.72 -14.27 7.53
N VAL A 215 5.41 -14.10 8.67
CA VAL A 215 6.02 -12.82 9.05
C VAL A 215 7.20 -12.47 8.15
N ASP A 216 8.01 -13.45 7.75
CA ASP A 216 9.15 -13.26 6.85
C ASP A 216 8.76 -12.88 5.42
N THR A 217 7.54 -13.24 4.99
CA THR A 217 7.01 -12.79 3.70
C THR A 217 6.65 -11.30 3.67
N ILE A 218 6.59 -10.65 4.84
CA ILE A 218 6.25 -9.25 4.93
C ILE A 218 7.47 -8.40 4.55
N HIS A 219 7.44 -7.87 3.34
CA HIS A 219 8.41 -6.91 2.84
C HIS A 219 7.70 -5.57 2.62
N VAL A 220 8.26 -4.53 3.18
CA VAL A 220 7.79 -3.17 2.99
C VAL A 220 8.99 -2.30 2.61
N TYR A 221 8.86 -1.56 1.52
CA TYR A 221 9.98 -0.88 0.86
C TYR A 221 11.12 -1.86 0.49
N ASP A 222 12.38 -1.43 0.55
CA ASP A 222 13.51 -2.25 0.09
C ASP A 222 14.03 -3.19 1.18
N THR A 223 14.16 -2.68 2.41
CA THR A 223 14.77 -3.42 3.53
C THR A 223 13.87 -3.52 4.75
N GLY A 224 12.65 -2.97 4.66
CA GLY A 224 11.68 -3.09 5.75
C GLY A 224 11.21 -4.53 5.95
N TYR A 225 10.91 -4.86 7.19
CA TYR A 225 10.56 -6.20 7.63
C TYR A 225 9.56 -6.17 8.78
N ALA A 226 9.04 -7.34 9.14
CA ALA A 226 8.19 -7.51 10.29
C ALA A 226 8.86 -8.35 11.39
N PHE A 227 8.35 -8.22 12.61
CA PHE A 227 8.75 -9.02 13.76
C PHE A 227 7.57 -9.16 14.74
N LEU A 228 7.70 -10.11 15.66
CA LEU A 228 6.69 -10.38 16.69
C LEU A 228 7.25 -10.12 18.08
N THR A 229 6.41 -9.55 18.95
CA THR A 229 6.69 -9.43 20.39
C THR A 229 5.52 -9.96 21.21
N ASP A 230 5.74 -10.19 22.49
CA ASP A 230 4.67 -10.35 23.46
C ASP A 230 4.16 -8.99 23.98
N GLU A 231 3.18 -9.03 24.90
CA GLU A 231 2.62 -7.84 25.56
C GLU A 231 3.62 -7.13 26.47
N GLN A 232 4.66 -7.79 26.91
CA GLN A 232 5.74 -7.26 27.74
C GLN A 232 6.88 -6.66 26.91
N ALA A 233 6.75 -6.67 25.57
CA ALA A 233 7.75 -6.23 24.60
C ALA A 233 9.01 -7.13 24.55
N ASN A 234 8.88 -8.41 24.89
CA ASN A 234 9.93 -9.38 24.59
C ASN A 234 9.79 -9.83 23.14
N ILE A 235 10.91 -9.97 22.44
CA ILE A 235 10.95 -10.49 21.07
C ILE A 235 10.45 -11.94 21.07
N MET A 236 9.41 -12.23 20.29
CA MET A 236 8.97 -13.60 20.04
C MET A 236 9.56 -14.14 18.74
N TYR A 237 9.66 -13.28 17.73
CA TYR A 237 10.34 -13.59 16.48
C TYR A 237 10.97 -12.35 15.85
N HIS A 238 12.22 -12.45 15.45
CA HIS A 238 12.96 -11.44 14.69
C HIS A 238 14.08 -12.13 13.92
N ARG A 239 14.39 -11.64 12.71
CA ARG A 239 15.41 -12.22 11.82
C ARG A 239 16.81 -12.32 12.44
N GLU A 240 17.18 -11.33 13.28
CA GLU A 240 18.54 -11.17 13.79
C GLU A 240 18.63 -11.27 15.32
N ILE A 241 17.52 -11.12 16.03
CA ILE A 241 17.51 -11.04 17.50
C ILE A 241 16.95 -12.34 18.05
N PRO A 242 17.61 -12.95 19.03
CA PRO A 242 17.11 -14.18 19.67
C PRO A 242 15.74 -13.97 20.30
N ALA A 243 14.91 -15.01 20.25
CA ALA A 243 13.62 -15.01 20.92
C ALA A 243 13.77 -14.82 22.44
N ARG A 244 12.73 -14.24 23.06
CA ARG A 244 12.66 -13.90 24.48
C ARG A 244 13.63 -12.81 24.95
N THR A 245 14.28 -12.08 24.03
CA THR A 245 15.08 -10.91 24.36
C THR A 245 14.16 -9.72 24.64
N PRO A 246 14.25 -9.10 25.84
CA PRO A 246 13.49 -7.86 26.10
C PRO A 246 13.96 -6.74 25.18
N MET A 247 13.02 -6.04 24.55
CA MET A 247 13.31 -4.96 23.59
C MET A 247 14.15 -3.84 24.22
N ASP A 248 13.84 -3.49 25.45
CA ASP A 248 14.52 -2.42 26.22
C ASP A 248 15.93 -2.81 26.69
N SER A 249 16.29 -4.09 26.63
CA SER A 249 17.65 -4.56 26.96
C SER A 249 18.64 -4.43 25.80
N LEU A 250 18.17 -4.20 24.58
CA LEU A 250 19.00 -4.11 23.38
C LEU A 250 19.74 -2.78 23.29
N GLU A 251 19.01 -1.69 23.38
CA GLU A 251 19.53 -0.31 23.36
C GLU A 251 18.58 0.61 24.11
N SER A 252 19.10 1.65 24.78
CA SER A 252 18.29 2.64 25.49
C SER A 252 17.35 3.44 24.56
N SER A 253 17.70 3.56 23.29
CA SER A 253 16.88 4.18 22.23
C SER A 253 15.58 3.41 21.96
N LEU A 254 15.49 2.13 22.36
CA LEU A 254 14.33 1.28 22.19
C LEU A 254 13.34 1.29 23.36
N LEU A 255 13.66 1.98 24.46
CA LEU A 255 12.72 2.14 25.59
C LEU A 255 11.35 2.68 25.14
N PRO A 256 11.26 3.76 24.34
CA PRO A 256 9.96 4.25 23.85
C PRO A 256 9.23 3.24 22.96
N VAL A 257 9.98 2.38 22.23
CA VAL A 257 9.41 1.30 21.42
C VAL A 257 8.79 0.24 22.32
N ALA A 258 9.53 -0.19 23.35
CA ALA A 258 9.04 -1.17 24.32
C ALA A 258 7.79 -0.67 25.04
N ASP A 259 7.75 0.60 25.45
CA ASP A 259 6.57 1.20 26.08
C ASP A 259 5.38 1.27 25.13
N ARG A 260 5.62 1.58 23.86
CA ARG A 260 4.59 1.57 22.83
C ARG A 260 4.03 0.17 22.60
N LEU A 261 4.90 -0.84 22.54
CA LEU A 261 4.52 -2.25 22.41
C LEU A 261 3.68 -2.71 23.61
N ARG A 262 4.09 -2.37 24.84
CA ARG A 262 3.35 -2.69 26.08
C ARG A 262 1.98 -2.03 26.13
N SER A 263 1.88 -0.77 25.69
CA SER A 263 0.60 -0.05 25.70
C SER A 263 -0.42 -0.61 24.70
N GLY A 264 0.00 -1.41 23.73
CA GLY A 264 -0.87 -1.96 22.69
C GLY A 264 -1.51 -0.90 21.80
N GLY A 265 -1.02 0.34 21.88
CA GLY A 265 -1.61 1.49 21.22
C GLY A 265 -1.52 1.39 19.69
N ILE A 266 -2.61 0.94 19.06
CA ILE A 266 -2.81 0.96 17.61
C ILE A 266 -3.06 2.42 17.23
N GLY A 267 -2.09 3.06 16.57
CA GLY A 267 -2.22 4.42 16.09
C GLY A 267 -2.33 4.45 14.57
N SER A 268 -3.07 5.42 14.04
CA SER A 268 -3.08 5.69 12.60
C SER A 268 -1.76 6.29 12.10
N GLN A 269 -0.91 6.77 13.02
CA GLN A 269 0.40 7.33 12.70
C GLN A 269 1.50 6.32 13.00
N LEU A 270 2.51 6.30 12.11
CA LEU A 270 3.70 5.50 12.31
C LEU A 270 4.49 6.01 13.52
N PHE A 271 5.04 5.07 14.27
CA PHE A 271 5.92 5.38 15.39
C PHE A 271 7.38 5.46 14.91
N SER A 272 8.02 6.61 15.12
CA SER A 272 9.42 6.82 14.73
C SER A 272 10.35 6.47 15.88
N TYR A 273 11.44 5.77 15.59
CA TYR A 273 12.45 5.37 16.56
C TYR A 273 13.84 5.28 15.91
N GLU A 274 14.87 5.13 16.72
CA GLU A 274 16.25 4.93 16.26
C GLU A 274 16.75 3.56 16.72
N TRP A 275 17.41 2.83 15.82
CA TRP A 275 18.05 1.56 16.11
C TRP A 275 19.33 1.40 15.31
N ARG A 276 20.44 1.11 16.00
CA ARG A 276 21.78 1.00 15.42
C ARG A 276 22.17 2.24 14.59
N GLY A 277 21.82 3.44 15.06
CA GLY A 277 22.10 4.69 14.37
C GLY A 277 21.23 4.99 13.14
N HIS A 278 20.22 4.16 12.86
CA HIS A 278 19.30 4.37 11.76
C HIS A 278 17.90 4.74 12.28
N ARG A 279 17.34 5.82 11.75
CA ARG A 279 15.95 6.17 12.01
C ARG A 279 15.02 5.23 11.24
N LYS A 280 14.07 4.64 11.94
CA LYS A 280 13.03 3.75 11.41
C LYS A 280 11.65 4.24 11.80
N GLN A 281 10.66 3.78 11.05
CA GLN A 281 9.25 3.96 11.39
C GLN A 281 8.59 2.59 11.47
N MET A 282 7.59 2.49 12.34
CA MET A 282 6.93 1.24 12.67
C MET A 282 5.41 1.40 12.69
N ALA A 283 4.71 0.45 12.08
CA ALA A 283 3.30 0.17 12.30
C ALA A 283 3.15 -0.99 13.27
N LEU A 284 2.09 -0.97 14.09
CA LEU A 284 1.86 -1.95 15.13
C LEU A 284 0.42 -2.44 15.10
N CYS A 285 0.24 -3.76 15.14
CA CYS A 285 -1.05 -4.41 15.29
C CYS A 285 -1.03 -5.46 16.41
N SER A 286 -2.14 -5.54 17.14
CA SER A 286 -2.32 -6.59 18.16
C SER A 286 -2.88 -7.86 17.53
N LEU A 287 -2.39 -9.00 17.97
CA LEU A 287 -2.88 -10.31 17.60
C LEU A 287 -3.77 -10.88 18.72
N LYS A 288 -4.70 -11.76 18.36
CA LYS A 288 -5.64 -12.38 19.30
C LYS A 288 -4.98 -13.21 20.40
N ASN A 289 -3.82 -13.77 20.09
CA ASN A 289 -3.05 -14.58 21.02
C ASN A 289 -2.19 -13.78 22.03
N GLY A 290 -2.37 -12.45 22.08
CA GLY A 290 -1.61 -11.55 22.95
C GLY A 290 -0.30 -11.04 22.34
N MET A 291 0.18 -11.62 21.22
CA MET A 291 1.37 -11.09 20.54
C MET A 291 1.08 -9.75 19.84
N ARG A 292 2.15 -9.07 19.48
CA ARG A 292 2.14 -7.84 18.70
C ARG A 292 2.90 -8.07 17.41
N LEU A 293 2.26 -7.76 16.27
CA LEU A 293 2.92 -7.70 14.97
C LEU A 293 3.41 -6.27 14.75
N ALA A 294 4.69 -6.11 14.54
CA ALA A 294 5.32 -4.84 14.18
C ALA A 294 5.91 -4.94 12.78
N ILE A 295 5.57 -3.97 11.93
CA ILE A 295 6.19 -3.80 10.60
C ILE A 295 7.03 -2.54 10.65
N THR A 296 8.31 -2.65 10.30
CA THR A 296 9.26 -1.55 10.37
C THR A 296 10.01 -1.34 9.06
N ALA A 297 10.28 -0.08 8.75
CA ALA A 297 11.10 0.29 7.60
C ALA A 297 12.01 1.49 7.93
N PRO A 298 13.18 1.62 7.27
CA PRO A 298 14.02 2.79 7.39
C PRO A 298 13.30 4.06 6.93
N SER A 299 13.41 5.14 7.71
CA SER A 299 12.84 6.44 7.34
C SER A 299 13.42 6.98 6.03
N SER A 300 14.64 6.59 5.67
CA SER A 300 15.27 6.95 4.41
C SER A 300 14.53 6.39 3.20
N GLU A 301 14.06 5.14 3.29
CA GLU A 301 13.30 4.49 2.23
C GLU A 301 11.88 5.04 2.13
N ILE A 302 11.22 5.21 3.28
CA ILE A 302 9.90 5.83 3.36
C ILE A 302 9.92 7.23 2.73
N ASN A 303 10.98 8.01 3.01
CA ASN A 303 11.12 9.36 2.50
C ASN A 303 11.77 9.43 1.10
N ALA A 304 12.19 8.31 0.51
CA ALA A 304 12.84 8.31 -0.80
C ALA A 304 11.94 8.91 -1.89
N ALA A 305 10.68 8.47 -1.95
CA ALA A 305 9.68 9.04 -2.85
C ALA A 305 9.46 10.54 -2.61
N LYS A 306 9.39 10.95 -1.34
CA LYS A 306 9.27 12.34 -0.93
C LYS A 306 10.46 13.17 -1.38
N ASN A 307 11.68 12.69 -1.13
CA ASN A 307 12.91 13.38 -1.53
C ASN A 307 13.01 13.52 -3.06
N THR A 308 12.60 12.48 -3.78
CA THR A 308 12.55 12.50 -5.24
C THR A 308 11.53 13.53 -5.74
N LEU A 309 10.32 13.57 -5.17
CA LEU A 309 9.29 14.55 -5.51
C LEU A 309 9.74 15.98 -5.17
N ILE A 310 10.37 16.18 -4.01
CA ILE A 310 10.91 17.48 -3.60
C ILE A 310 12.04 17.90 -4.55
N LEU A 311 12.94 16.98 -4.90
CA LEU A 311 14.03 17.26 -5.82
C LEU A 311 13.50 17.63 -7.22
N GLN A 312 12.57 16.85 -7.75
CA GLN A 312 11.95 17.13 -9.06
C GLN A 312 11.18 18.46 -9.05
N SER A 313 10.41 18.72 -8.00
CA SER A 313 9.69 19.98 -7.82
C SER A 313 10.66 21.16 -7.68
N SER A 314 11.77 20.97 -6.97
CA SER A 314 12.81 22.00 -6.81
C SER A 314 13.54 22.27 -8.11
N ILE A 315 13.89 21.24 -8.86
CA ILE A 315 14.51 21.37 -10.20
C ILE A 315 13.55 22.08 -11.15
N ALA A 316 12.29 21.65 -11.20
CA ALA A 316 11.25 22.32 -12.01
C ALA A 316 11.10 23.80 -11.64
N LEU A 317 11.08 24.11 -10.34
CA LEU A 317 11.01 25.48 -9.84
C LEU A 317 12.22 26.32 -10.27
N ILE A 318 13.43 25.77 -10.16
CA ILE A 318 14.67 26.44 -10.60
C ILE A 318 14.64 26.67 -12.10
N VAL A 319 14.22 25.69 -12.89
CA VAL A 319 14.13 25.79 -14.35
C VAL A 319 13.12 26.87 -14.76
N ILE A 320 11.90 26.82 -14.18
CA ILE A 320 10.85 27.81 -14.43
C ILE A 320 11.31 29.22 -14.02
N SER A 321 11.91 29.35 -12.83
CA SER A 321 12.43 30.63 -12.33
C SER A 321 13.56 31.18 -13.22
N THR A 322 14.50 30.33 -13.63
CA THR A 322 15.59 30.72 -14.52
C THR A 322 15.06 31.15 -15.88
N LEU A 323 14.11 30.38 -16.44
CA LEU A 323 13.45 30.72 -17.71
C LEU A 323 12.69 32.04 -17.61
N ALA A 324 11.98 32.27 -16.51
CA ALA A 324 11.25 33.51 -16.25
C ALA A 324 12.21 34.71 -16.11
N VAL A 325 13.34 34.55 -15.46
CA VAL A 325 14.38 35.60 -15.36
C VAL A 325 14.96 35.94 -16.73
N ILE A 326 15.34 34.90 -17.51
CA ILE A 326 15.85 35.08 -18.85
C ILE A 326 14.80 35.77 -19.72
N LEU A 327 13.57 35.30 -19.69
CA LEU A 327 12.47 35.87 -20.46
C LEU A 327 12.20 37.33 -20.06
N THR A 328 12.24 37.63 -18.76
CA THR A 328 12.09 38.98 -18.24
C THR A 328 13.18 39.93 -18.75
N ILE A 329 14.43 39.48 -18.70
CA ILE A 329 15.58 40.26 -19.22
C ILE A 329 15.46 40.48 -20.73
N LEU A 330 15.11 39.41 -21.46
CA LEU A 330 14.93 39.49 -22.93
C LEU A 330 13.77 40.39 -23.33
N MET A 331 12.63 40.24 -22.68
CA MET A 331 11.45 41.11 -22.89
C MET A 331 11.70 42.56 -22.50
N THR A 332 12.34 42.76 -21.34
CA THR A 332 12.66 44.11 -20.88
C THR A 332 13.64 44.81 -21.86
N ARG A 333 14.64 44.07 -22.33
CA ARG A 333 15.57 44.59 -23.39
C ARG A 333 14.85 44.91 -24.69
N ARG A 334 13.93 44.02 -25.11
CA ARG A 334 13.15 44.20 -26.34
C ARG A 334 12.14 45.36 -26.28
N LEU A 335 11.52 45.58 -25.11
CA LEU A 335 10.56 46.64 -24.92
C LEU A 335 11.21 48.00 -24.65
N ILE A 336 12.28 48.03 -23.88
CA ILE A 336 12.87 49.29 -23.43
C ILE A 336 13.90 49.84 -24.44
N LYS A 337 14.57 48.95 -25.16
CA LYS A 337 15.49 49.40 -26.20
C LYS A 337 14.76 50.23 -27.28
N PRO A 338 13.63 49.77 -27.88
CA PRO A 338 12.88 50.57 -28.83
C PRO A 338 12.28 51.85 -28.20
N LEU A 339 11.78 51.79 -26.95
CA LEU A 339 11.28 52.96 -26.24
C LEU A 339 12.39 54.00 -25.97
N LYS A 340 13.59 53.53 -25.69
CA LYS A 340 14.74 54.41 -25.49
C LYS A 340 15.19 55.01 -26.81
N GLU A 341 15.17 54.20 -27.88
CA GLU A 341 15.44 54.66 -29.24
C GLU A 341 14.38 55.68 -29.71
N LEU A 342 13.08 55.40 -29.42
CA LEU A 342 11.98 56.34 -29.65
C LEU A 342 12.14 57.66 -28.84
N ASN A 343 12.51 57.54 -27.56
CA ASN A 343 12.75 58.71 -26.72
C ASN A 343 13.96 59.52 -27.17
N GLU A 344 15.03 58.84 -27.59
CA GLU A 344 16.21 59.49 -28.19
C GLU A 344 15.88 60.12 -29.53
N ALA A 345 15.05 59.46 -30.34
CA ALA A 345 14.53 60.00 -31.61
C ALA A 345 13.61 61.21 -31.36
N ALA A 346 12.68 61.14 -30.41
CA ALA A 346 11.83 62.23 -30.01
C ALA A 346 12.63 63.44 -29.49
N ARG A 347 13.71 63.18 -28.73
CA ARG A 347 14.63 64.23 -28.29
C ARG A 347 15.40 64.89 -29.43
N LYS A 348 15.88 64.11 -30.38
CA LYS A 348 16.52 64.63 -31.58
C LYS A 348 15.59 65.46 -32.42
N ILE A 349 14.31 65.00 -32.53
CA ILE A 349 13.28 65.78 -33.22
C ILE A 349 13.00 67.09 -32.46
N ALA A 350 12.96 67.08 -31.14
CA ALA A 350 12.80 68.28 -30.32
C ALA A 350 13.97 69.26 -30.40
N GLU A 351 15.17 68.77 -30.73
CA GLU A 351 16.38 69.54 -31.03
C GLU A 351 16.45 70.00 -32.50
N GLY A 352 15.39 69.71 -33.33
CA GLY A 352 15.24 70.20 -34.68
C GLY A 352 15.87 69.34 -35.80
N ASP A 353 16.43 68.20 -35.43
CA ASP A 353 16.95 67.23 -36.41
C ASP A 353 15.81 66.37 -36.98
N LEU A 354 15.23 66.84 -38.07
CA LEU A 354 14.14 66.19 -38.80
C LEU A 354 14.60 65.06 -39.73
N SER A 355 15.89 64.69 -39.72
CA SER A 355 16.44 63.63 -40.57
C SER A 355 16.31 62.23 -39.95
N VAL A 356 15.75 62.11 -38.77
CA VAL A 356 15.54 60.85 -38.09
C VAL A 356 14.38 60.10 -38.77
N SER A 357 14.68 59.15 -39.60
CA SER A 357 13.72 58.24 -40.21
C SER A 357 13.33 57.17 -39.19
N LEU A 358 12.21 57.36 -38.56
CA LEU A 358 11.57 56.32 -37.77
C LEU A 358 10.93 55.33 -38.75
N SER A 359 11.40 54.10 -38.74
CA SER A 359 10.94 53.07 -39.68
C SER A 359 9.49 52.63 -39.45
N HIS A 360 8.81 53.17 -38.44
CA HIS A 360 7.44 52.83 -38.12
C HIS A 360 6.61 54.12 -37.94
N GLN A 361 5.88 54.48 -38.97
CA GLN A 361 4.99 55.61 -39.00
C GLN A 361 3.58 55.20 -38.55
N THR A 362 3.20 55.60 -37.36
CA THR A 362 1.81 55.49 -36.92
C THR A 362 1.41 56.73 -36.16
N LYS A 363 0.11 57.06 -36.12
CA LYS A 363 -0.41 58.30 -35.56
C LYS A 363 -0.11 58.48 -34.06
N ASP A 364 0.22 57.36 -33.34
CA ASP A 364 0.70 57.32 -31.98
C ASP A 364 1.71 56.19 -31.88
N GLU A 365 2.96 56.54 -32.05
CA GLU A 365 4.06 55.59 -32.19
C GLU A 365 4.19 54.67 -30.98
N VAL A 366 3.89 55.16 -29.78
CA VAL A 366 3.95 54.35 -28.52
C VAL A 366 2.69 53.52 -28.35
N GLY A 367 1.54 54.11 -28.61
CA GLY A 367 0.29 53.38 -28.52
C GLY A 367 0.17 52.27 -29.53
N MET A 368 0.56 52.56 -30.80
CA MET A 368 0.53 51.53 -31.85
C MET A 368 1.58 50.42 -31.63
N LEU A 369 2.72 50.74 -31.05
CA LEU A 369 3.69 49.73 -30.66
C LEU A 369 3.13 48.84 -29.53
N ALA A 370 2.52 49.46 -28.54
CA ALA A 370 1.84 48.75 -27.47
C ALA A 370 0.66 47.92 -27.98
N ASP A 371 -0.19 48.46 -28.86
CA ASP A 371 -1.33 47.74 -29.44
C ASP A 371 -0.89 46.60 -30.36
N SER A 372 0.11 46.80 -31.19
CA SER A 372 0.68 45.75 -32.02
C SER A 372 1.33 44.64 -31.19
N PHE A 373 1.97 45.05 -30.13
CA PHE A 373 2.54 44.10 -29.17
C PHE A 373 1.43 43.34 -28.45
N GLN A 374 0.42 44.07 -27.95
CA GLN A 374 -0.73 43.44 -27.29
C GLN A 374 -1.48 42.47 -28.22
N GLN A 375 -1.71 42.85 -29.48
CA GLN A 375 -2.29 41.96 -30.50
C GLN A 375 -1.38 40.77 -30.79
N THR A 376 -0.06 40.98 -30.90
CA THR A 376 0.90 39.91 -31.13
C THR A 376 0.95 38.94 -29.96
N VAL A 377 0.97 39.44 -28.71
CA VAL A 377 0.93 38.62 -27.50
C VAL A 377 -0.40 37.86 -27.40
N SER A 378 -1.53 38.56 -27.65
CA SER A 378 -2.85 37.92 -27.66
C SER A 378 -2.95 36.81 -28.74
N HIS A 379 -2.41 37.05 -29.95
CA HIS A 379 -2.33 36.05 -31.00
C HIS A 379 -1.39 34.90 -30.64
N LEU A 380 -0.25 35.19 -30.03
CA LEU A 380 0.70 34.17 -29.59
C LEU A 380 0.08 33.24 -28.52
N GLN A 381 -0.66 33.86 -27.57
CA GLN A 381 -1.32 33.12 -26.50
C GLN A 381 -2.46 32.22 -27.02
N LYS A 382 -3.26 32.75 -27.97
CA LYS A 382 -4.27 31.96 -28.69
C LYS A 382 -3.63 30.86 -29.56
N TYR A 383 -2.49 31.16 -30.19
CA TYR A 383 -1.77 30.23 -31.04
C TYR A 383 -1.12 29.12 -30.24
N ILE A 384 -0.55 29.42 -29.07
CA ILE A 384 0.00 28.41 -28.16
C ILE A 384 -1.11 27.48 -27.63
N ASN A 385 -2.24 28.06 -27.22
CA ASN A 385 -3.39 27.28 -26.78
C ASN A 385 -3.96 26.44 -27.93
N TYR A 386 -3.98 26.97 -29.14
CA TYR A 386 -4.42 26.27 -30.35
C TYR A 386 -3.43 25.16 -30.74
N ILE A 387 -2.12 25.44 -30.72
CA ILE A 387 -1.09 24.42 -31.02
C ILE A 387 -1.06 23.33 -29.96
N ASN A 388 -1.14 23.71 -28.66
CA ASN A 388 -1.21 22.72 -27.57
C ASN A 388 -2.49 21.86 -27.70
N GLY A 389 -3.62 22.47 -28.10
CA GLY A 389 -4.84 21.73 -28.39
C GLY A 389 -4.67 20.73 -29.53
N LEU A 390 -4.03 21.15 -30.64
CA LEU A 390 -3.79 20.31 -31.81
C LEU A 390 -2.67 19.27 -31.59
N ALA A 391 -1.63 19.65 -30.85
CA ALA A 391 -0.46 18.79 -30.65
C ALA A 391 -0.71 17.66 -29.65
N TYR A 392 -1.56 17.87 -28.65
CA TYR A 392 -1.72 16.94 -27.51
C TYR A 392 -3.13 16.36 -27.35
N ARG A 393 -4.09 16.78 -28.19
CA ARG A 393 -5.46 16.23 -28.14
C ARG A 393 -5.82 15.53 -29.45
N ASP A 394 -6.59 14.48 -29.33
CA ASP A 394 -7.23 13.81 -30.46
C ASP A 394 -8.42 14.64 -30.96
N ALA A 395 -8.42 14.93 -32.25
CA ALA A 395 -9.41 15.84 -32.85
C ALA A 395 -10.85 15.30 -32.78
N LEU A 396 -11.03 13.99 -32.79
CA LEU A 396 -12.33 13.33 -32.81
C LEU A 396 -12.91 13.21 -31.41
N THR A 397 -12.09 12.77 -30.45
CA THR A 397 -12.56 12.37 -29.10
C THR A 397 -12.27 13.42 -28.03
N GLY A 398 -11.34 14.35 -28.30
CA GLY A 398 -10.92 15.39 -27.36
C GLY A 398 -10.03 14.92 -26.20
N VAL A 399 -9.78 13.61 -26.05
CA VAL A 399 -8.80 13.08 -25.08
C VAL A 399 -7.37 13.35 -25.56
N LYS A 400 -6.39 13.00 -24.76
CA LYS A 400 -4.98 13.13 -25.14
C LYS A 400 -4.66 12.21 -26.33
N ASN A 401 -3.85 12.73 -27.28
CA ASN A 401 -3.44 11.99 -28.46
C ASN A 401 -2.16 11.16 -28.23
N LYS A 402 -1.70 10.50 -29.29
CA LYS A 402 -0.47 9.68 -29.30
C LYS A 402 0.78 10.46 -28.88
N THR A 403 0.90 11.74 -29.28
CA THR A 403 2.04 12.59 -28.90
C THR A 403 2.06 12.83 -27.39
N ALA A 404 0.89 13.15 -26.80
CA ALA A 404 0.76 13.30 -25.36
C ALA A 404 1.04 11.98 -24.61
N TYR A 405 0.66 10.85 -25.18
CA TYR A 405 1.00 9.53 -24.66
C TYR A 405 2.51 9.30 -24.63
N GLN A 406 3.22 9.54 -25.76
CA GLN A 406 4.66 9.36 -25.85
C GLN A 406 5.43 10.23 -24.83
N GLU A 407 5.01 11.49 -24.65
CA GLU A 407 5.63 12.39 -23.67
C GLU A 407 5.38 11.91 -22.23
N THR A 408 4.18 11.37 -21.95
CA THR A 408 3.87 10.82 -20.64
C THR A 408 4.68 9.55 -20.38
N ILE A 409 4.87 8.68 -21.38
CA ILE A 409 5.72 7.49 -21.27
C ILE A 409 7.18 7.90 -21.01
N ALA A 410 7.72 8.90 -21.74
CA ALA A 410 9.07 9.38 -21.50
C ALA A 410 9.27 9.92 -20.08
N ASN A 411 8.28 10.65 -19.54
CA ASN A 411 8.28 11.13 -18.17
C ASN A 411 8.18 9.97 -17.16
N LEU A 412 7.39 8.94 -17.46
CA LEU A 412 7.29 7.73 -16.67
C LEU A 412 8.63 6.95 -16.67
N GLU A 413 9.29 6.83 -17.81
CA GLU A 413 10.61 6.20 -17.93
C GLU A 413 11.68 6.94 -17.12
N GLU A 414 11.65 8.28 -17.07
CA GLU A 414 12.56 9.06 -16.24
C GLU A 414 12.27 8.82 -14.74
N ARG A 415 10.99 8.74 -14.37
CA ARG A 415 10.57 8.44 -13.01
C ARG A 415 10.90 7.01 -12.57
N THR A 416 10.84 6.03 -13.47
CA THR A 416 11.26 4.64 -13.19
C THR A 416 12.77 4.53 -12.99
N ARG A 417 13.58 5.37 -13.64
CA ARG A 417 15.05 5.43 -13.44
C ARG A 417 15.45 6.07 -12.11
N THR A 418 14.65 6.98 -11.59
CA THR A 418 14.97 7.80 -10.40
C THR A 418 14.14 7.46 -9.15
N GLY A 419 13.06 6.72 -9.32
CA GLY A 419 12.12 6.35 -8.26
C GLY A 419 11.38 5.05 -8.61
N ARG A 420 10.39 4.69 -7.80
CA ARG A 420 9.57 3.47 -7.96
C ARG A 420 8.10 3.84 -8.14
N PRO A 421 7.69 4.29 -9.32
CA PRO A 421 6.30 4.62 -9.55
C PRO A 421 5.46 3.33 -9.58
N GLU A 422 4.40 3.30 -8.80
CA GLU A 422 3.36 2.30 -8.96
C GLU A 422 2.39 2.78 -10.04
N PHE A 423 2.32 2.05 -11.15
CA PHE A 423 1.39 2.35 -12.23
C PHE A 423 0.96 1.08 -12.96
N ALA A 424 -0.18 1.19 -13.62
CA ALA A 424 -0.65 0.18 -14.57
C ALA A 424 -1.10 0.85 -15.85
N MET A 425 -0.99 0.14 -16.96
CA MET A 425 -1.51 0.56 -18.25
C MET A 425 -2.67 -0.32 -18.66
N ILE A 426 -3.75 0.31 -19.11
CA ILE A 426 -4.89 -0.38 -19.71
C ILE A 426 -4.97 0.04 -21.17
N VAL A 427 -4.89 -0.95 -22.05
CA VAL A 427 -5.13 -0.74 -23.47
C VAL A 427 -6.55 -1.19 -23.79
N PHE A 428 -7.25 -0.36 -24.56
CA PHE A 428 -8.60 -0.63 -25.08
C PHE A 428 -8.53 -0.59 -26.60
N ASP A 429 -9.13 -1.57 -27.24
CA ASP A 429 -9.24 -1.70 -28.69
C ASP A 429 -10.70 -1.90 -29.07
N ILE A 430 -11.20 -1.07 -30.00
CA ILE A 430 -12.58 -1.15 -30.45
C ILE A 430 -12.71 -2.22 -31.54
N ASN A 431 -13.29 -3.35 -31.20
CA ASN A 431 -13.45 -4.48 -32.10
C ASN A 431 -14.32 -4.16 -33.32
N ASN A 432 -13.92 -4.67 -34.45
CA ASN A 432 -14.66 -4.63 -35.70
C ASN A 432 -14.92 -3.23 -36.29
N LEU A 433 -14.19 -2.18 -35.85
CA LEU A 433 -14.38 -0.82 -36.34
C LEU A 433 -14.24 -0.74 -37.87
N LYS A 434 -13.28 -1.49 -38.45
CA LYS A 434 -13.10 -1.54 -39.90
C LYS A 434 -14.35 -2.10 -40.62
N ILE A 435 -14.94 -3.17 -40.10
CA ILE A 435 -16.16 -3.75 -40.69
C ILE A 435 -17.31 -2.75 -40.61
N ILE A 436 -17.43 -2.02 -39.51
CA ILE A 436 -18.46 -1.01 -39.31
C ILE A 436 -18.25 0.16 -40.28
N ASN A 437 -17.02 0.66 -40.44
CA ASN A 437 -16.68 1.68 -41.43
C ASN A 437 -16.99 1.27 -42.85
N ASP A 438 -16.67 0.04 -43.21
CA ASP A 438 -16.91 -0.50 -44.57
C ASP A 438 -18.41 -0.75 -44.84
N THR A 439 -19.23 -0.97 -43.78
CA THR A 439 -20.63 -1.32 -43.90
C THR A 439 -21.57 -0.11 -43.72
N LEU A 440 -21.30 0.75 -42.71
CA LEU A 440 -22.16 1.86 -42.30
C LEU A 440 -21.56 3.24 -42.56
N GLY A 441 -20.31 3.30 -43.03
CA GLY A 441 -19.59 4.53 -43.32
C GLY A 441 -18.76 5.08 -42.14
N HIS A 442 -17.79 5.93 -42.47
CA HIS A 442 -16.84 6.50 -41.49
C HIS A 442 -17.52 7.38 -40.43
N ASP A 443 -18.56 8.13 -40.78
CA ASP A 443 -19.29 8.96 -39.82
C ASP A 443 -19.89 8.13 -38.68
N PHE A 444 -20.34 6.92 -38.97
CA PHE A 444 -20.87 5.99 -37.96
C PHE A 444 -19.76 5.42 -37.09
N GLY A 445 -18.61 5.10 -37.72
CA GLY A 445 -17.42 4.67 -36.98
C GLY A 445 -16.90 5.74 -36.01
N ASP A 446 -16.95 7.01 -36.45
CA ASP A 446 -16.56 8.15 -35.60
C ASP A 446 -17.47 8.30 -34.37
N ILE A 447 -18.79 8.12 -34.53
CA ILE A 447 -19.73 8.10 -33.40
C ILE A 447 -19.36 6.97 -32.41
N LEU A 448 -19.05 5.78 -32.92
CA LEU A 448 -18.67 4.63 -32.11
C LEU A 448 -17.38 4.89 -31.32
N ILE A 449 -16.39 5.51 -31.96
CA ILE A 449 -15.14 5.93 -31.31
C ILE A 449 -15.42 6.94 -30.20
N ILE A 450 -16.24 7.95 -30.46
CA ILE A 450 -16.61 8.98 -29.48
C ILE A 450 -17.32 8.39 -28.28
N ASP A 451 -18.28 7.50 -28.49
CA ASP A 451 -19.06 6.89 -27.42
C ASP A 451 -18.22 5.89 -26.62
N SER A 452 -17.34 5.15 -27.26
CA SER A 452 -16.32 4.32 -26.59
C SER A 452 -15.43 5.16 -25.69
N CYS A 453 -14.93 6.27 -26.21
CA CYS A 453 -14.12 7.24 -25.45
C CYS A 453 -14.88 7.78 -24.22
N LYS A 454 -16.15 8.18 -24.39
CA LYS A 454 -16.98 8.67 -23.27
C LYS A 454 -17.16 7.60 -22.19
N LEU A 455 -17.34 6.33 -22.57
CA LEU A 455 -17.45 5.23 -21.63
C LEU A 455 -16.15 5.04 -20.83
N ILE A 456 -15.01 5.07 -21.51
CA ILE A 456 -13.71 4.99 -20.86
C ILE A 456 -13.51 6.15 -19.88
N CYS A 457 -13.70 7.38 -20.35
CA CYS A 457 -13.55 8.60 -19.54
C CYS A 457 -14.54 8.67 -18.36
N LYS A 458 -15.74 8.12 -18.51
CA LYS A 458 -16.75 8.07 -17.42
C LYS A 458 -16.28 7.22 -16.24
N VAL A 459 -15.51 6.19 -16.51
CA VAL A 459 -15.02 5.25 -15.49
C VAL A 459 -13.68 5.72 -14.94
N PHE A 460 -12.73 6.06 -15.80
CA PHE A 460 -11.35 6.44 -15.44
C PHE A 460 -11.20 7.96 -15.28
N LYS A 461 -12.01 8.55 -14.39
CA LYS A 461 -12.11 10.02 -14.25
C LYS A 461 -10.85 10.73 -13.78
N ARG A 462 -10.00 10.03 -13.03
CA ARG A 462 -8.77 10.59 -12.43
C ARG A 462 -7.52 10.19 -13.19
N SER A 463 -7.65 9.29 -14.15
CA SER A 463 -6.56 8.79 -14.96
C SER A 463 -6.58 9.40 -16.36
N PRO A 464 -5.43 9.78 -16.91
CA PRO A 464 -5.38 10.31 -18.27
C PRO A 464 -5.73 9.22 -19.28
N VAL A 465 -6.63 9.56 -20.19
CA VAL A 465 -7.02 8.71 -21.32
C VAL A 465 -6.32 9.21 -22.57
N TYR A 466 -5.73 8.31 -23.33
CA TYR A 466 -5.02 8.58 -24.57
C TYR A 466 -5.66 7.78 -25.71
N ARG A 467 -5.79 8.39 -26.88
CA ARG A 467 -6.07 7.69 -28.13
C ARG A 467 -4.77 7.60 -28.91
N ILE A 468 -4.25 6.39 -29.10
CA ILE A 468 -2.94 6.15 -29.72
C ILE A 468 -3.01 5.67 -31.18
N GLY A 469 -4.16 5.17 -31.57
CA GLY A 469 -4.48 4.67 -32.91
C GLY A 469 -5.90 5.03 -33.34
N GLY A 470 -6.35 4.48 -34.46
CA GLY A 470 -7.71 4.67 -34.96
C GLY A 470 -8.79 4.23 -33.97
N ASP A 471 -8.64 3.04 -33.44
CA ASP A 471 -9.52 2.28 -32.54
C ASP A 471 -8.92 2.04 -31.15
N GLU A 472 -7.68 2.47 -30.93
CA GLU A 472 -6.90 2.16 -29.74
C GLU A 472 -6.90 3.31 -28.72
N PHE A 473 -7.22 3.00 -27.47
CA PHE A 473 -7.10 3.90 -26.32
C PHE A 473 -6.20 3.30 -25.26
N VAL A 474 -5.48 4.17 -24.56
CA VAL A 474 -4.67 3.80 -23.39
C VAL A 474 -5.09 4.63 -22.20
N VAL A 475 -5.14 3.99 -21.04
CA VAL A 475 -5.33 4.64 -19.75
C VAL A 475 -4.15 4.27 -18.86
N ILE A 476 -3.50 5.28 -18.28
CA ILE A 476 -2.40 5.08 -17.33
C ILE A 476 -2.96 5.31 -15.94
N LEU A 477 -2.91 4.27 -15.11
CA LEU A 477 -3.38 4.30 -13.74
C LEU A 477 -2.21 4.59 -12.80
N GLU A 478 -2.36 5.60 -11.99
CA GLU A 478 -1.46 5.95 -10.89
C GLU A 478 -2.30 6.22 -9.63
N ASN A 479 -1.66 6.19 -8.46
CA ASN A 479 -2.25 6.55 -7.17
C ASN A 479 -3.56 5.79 -6.85
N ASP A 480 -4.63 6.53 -6.53
CA ASP A 480 -5.93 5.96 -6.12
C ASP A 480 -6.54 5.01 -7.16
N ASP A 481 -6.40 5.32 -8.46
CA ASP A 481 -6.96 4.51 -9.54
C ASP A 481 -6.13 3.23 -9.75
N PHE A 482 -4.82 3.29 -9.52
CA PHE A 482 -3.95 2.11 -9.49
C PHE A 482 -4.38 1.13 -8.41
N ASN A 483 -4.58 1.60 -7.16
CA ASN A 483 -4.99 0.75 -6.05
C ASN A 483 -6.39 0.14 -6.21
N LYS A 484 -7.20 0.67 -7.14
CA LYS A 484 -8.60 0.24 -7.38
C LYS A 484 -8.82 -0.27 -8.80
N TYR A 485 -7.77 -0.66 -9.49
CA TYR A 485 -7.87 -1.03 -10.90
C TYR A 485 -8.88 -2.15 -11.17
N GLU A 486 -8.97 -3.16 -10.30
CA GLU A 486 -9.93 -4.25 -10.43
C GLU A 486 -11.39 -3.75 -10.33
N GLU A 487 -11.65 -2.87 -9.36
CA GLU A 487 -12.97 -2.24 -9.21
C GLU A 487 -13.31 -1.40 -10.44
N LEU A 488 -12.36 -0.62 -10.95
CA LEU A 488 -12.53 0.21 -12.14
C LEU A 488 -12.81 -0.64 -13.38
N LEU A 489 -12.09 -1.75 -13.55
CA LEU A 489 -12.34 -2.70 -14.65
C LEU A 489 -13.72 -3.36 -14.55
N ALA A 490 -14.15 -3.72 -13.35
CA ALA A 490 -15.50 -4.27 -13.13
C ALA A 490 -16.58 -3.23 -13.42
N ARG A 491 -16.39 -1.98 -13.00
CA ARG A 491 -17.26 -0.85 -13.30
C ARG A 491 -17.32 -0.55 -14.80
N PHE A 492 -16.18 -0.63 -15.50
CA PHE A 492 -16.14 -0.45 -16.95
C PHE A 492 -16.95 -1.53 -17.66
N LYS A 493 -16.80 -2.80 -17.26
CA LYS A 493 -17.59 -3.90 -17.78
C LYS A 493 -19.10 -3.64 -17.61
N THR A 494 -19.50 -3.26 -16.40
CA THR A 494 -20.90 -2.94 -16.11
C THR A 494 -21.41 -1.76 -16.96
N ALA A 495 -20.60 -0.71 -17.10
CA ALA A 495 -20.97 0.46 -17.91
C ALA A 495 -21.11 0.11 -19.40
N LEU A 496 -20.24 -0.75 -19.92
CA LEU A 496 -20.28 -1.24 -21.30
C LEU A 496 -21.52 -2.15 -21.53
N ASP A 497 -21.78 -3.07 -20.60
CA ASP A 497 -22.95 -3.95 -20.67
C ASP A 497 -24.27 -3.15 -20.58
N ASP A 498 -24.27 -2.09 -19.76
CA ASP A 498 -25.41 -1.20 -19.61
C ASP A 498 -25.65 -0.35 -20.88
N TYR A 499 -24.59 0.22 -21.44
CA TYR A 499 -24.66 0.92 -22.72
C TYR A 499 -25.23 0.00 -23.80
N ASN A 500 -24.70 -1.23 -23.93
CA ASN A 500 -25.09 -2.19 -24.95
C ASN A 500 -26.53 -2.72 -24.79
N ARG A 501 -27.09 -2.69 -23.57
CA ARG A 501 -28.51 -3.02 -23.34
C ARG A 501 -29.46 -2.00 -23.93
N HIS A 502 -29.06 -0.74 -23.98
CA HIS A 502 -29.87 0.37 -24.46
C HIS A 502 -29.53 0.77 -25.91
N ALA A 503 -28.40 0.31 -26.43
CA ALA A 503 -27.94 0.58 -27.79
C ALA A 503 -28.70 -0.25 -28.81
N GLY A 504 -28.97 0.37 -29.96
CA GLY A 504 -29.51 -0.34 -31.13
C GLY A 504 -28.56 -1.43 -31.64
N PRO A 505 -29.02 -2.37 -32.48
CA PRO A 505 -28.18 -3.48 -32.96
C PRO A 505 -26.86 -3.04 -33.59
N ASP A 506 -26.88 -1.95 -34.35
CA ASP A 506 -25.73 -1.43 -35.08
C ASP A 506 -24.83 -0.52 -34.22
N SER A 507 -25.31 -0.03 -33.08
CA SER A 507 -24.58 0.90 -32.16
C SER A 507 -23.98 0.19 -30.97
N ARG A 508 -23.94 -1.14 -30.94
CA ARG A 508 -23.31 -1.89 -29.86
C ARG A 508 -21.80 -1.76 -29.91
N ILE A 509 -21.23 -1.45 -28.78
CA ILE A 509 -19.78 -1.30 -28.60
C ILE A 509 -19.19 -2.62 -28.12
N SER A 510 -18.17 -3.11 -28.81
CA SER A 510 -17.34 -4.22 -28.36
C SER A 510 -15.90 -3.71 -28.18
N ILE A 511 -15.36 -3.83 -27.00
CA ILE A 511 -14.01 -3.35 -26.68
C ILE A 511 -13.22 -4.49 -26.06
N ALA A 512 -12.13 -4.86 -26.73
CA ALA A 512 -11.08 -5.66 -26.12
C ALA A 512 -10.26 -4.81 -25.16
N ARG A 513 -9.78 -5.40 -24.07
CA ARG A 513 -8.94 -4.70 -23.10
C ARG A 513 -7.88 -5.61 -22.55
N GLY A 514 -6.69 -5.06 -22.37
CA GLY A 514 -5.58 -5.65 -21.64
C GLY A 514 -5.11 -4.70 -20.55
N ILE A 515 -4.67 -5.23 -19.43
CA ILE A 515 -4.02 -4.49 -18.38
C ILE A 515 -2.63 -5.08 -18.14
N ALA A 516 -1.65 -4.21 -17.99
CA ALA A 516 -0.33 -4.56 -17.52
C ALA A 516 0.01 -3.68 -16.31
N ILE A 517 0.55 -4.30 -15.29
CA ILE A 517 0.98 -3.65 -14.04
C ILE A 517 2.51 -3.65 -14.06
N TYR A 518 3.09 -2.50 -13.80
CA TYR A 518 4.55 -2.40 -13.71
C TYR A 518 5.08 -3.21 -12.52
N GLU A 519 5.98 -4.16 -12.80
CA GLU A 519 6.66 -5.00 -11.81
C GLU A 519 8.17 -4.72 -11.84
N GLU A 520 8.69 -4.06 -10.83
CA GLU A 520 10.06 -3.55 -10.73
C GLU A 520 11.17 -4.58 -11.02
N ASN A 521 10.96 -5.84 -10.69
CA ASN A 521 11.97 -6.89 -10.90
C ASN A 521 11.80 -7.67 -12.22
N VAL A 522 10.79 -7.32 -13.01
CA VAL A 522 10.42 -7.97 -14.28
C VAL A 522 10.57 -7.00 -15.42
N ASP A 523 10.05 -5.77 -15.27
CA ASP A 523 10.03 -4.76 -16.31
C ASP A 523 11.29 -3.89 -16.23
N LEU A 524 12.13 -3.93 -17.29
CA LEU A 524 13.34 -3.11 -17.37
C LEU A 524 13.03 -1.69 -17.83
N THR A 525 11.98 -1.52 -18.63
CA THR A 525 11.51 -0.23 -19.17
C THR A 525 9.99 -0.13 -19.06
N VAL A 526 9.44 1.11 -19.16
CA VAL A 526 7.99 1.33 -19.25
C VAL A 526 7.40 0.67 -20.51
N SER A 527 8.22 0.40 -21.52
CA SER A 527 7.79 -0.27 -22.75
C SER A 527 7.63 -1.80 -22.58
N ASP A 528 8.12 -2.36 -21.49
CA ASP A 528 7.96 -3.79 -21.19
C ASP A 528 6.60 -4.07 -20.55
N VAL A 529 5.95 -3.03 -19.99
CA VAL A 529 4.60 -3.05 -19.45
C VAL A 529 3.56 -2.92 -20.56
#